data_bbff07919796baf8f79473fb43d22e8f
#
_entry.id   bbff07919796baf8f79473fb43d22e8f
#
_cell.length_a   1.000
_cell.length_b   1.000
_cell.length_c   1.000
_cell.angle_alpha   90.00
_cell.angle_beta   90.00
_cell.angle_gamma   90.00
#
_symmetry.space_group_name_H-M   'P 1'
#
loop_
_entity.id
_entity.type
_entity.pdbx_description
1 polymer ?
#
loop_
_entity_poly.entity_id
_entity_poly.type
_entity_poly.pdbx_seq_one_letter_code
_entity_poly.pdbx_strand_id
1 'polypeptide(L)'
;MMIREAVKEDLHELLSLYLFLHEDRIPRNSSHLENTWKTMIEDANHHIIVNEINGKIVSSCICIIIPNLTRNIRPYAFIENVVTNEECRGKGFASECLHYAKEIALQNNCYKMMLLTGTKSETTLSFYQNAGYNSEDKTAFIQWLD
;
A
#
# COMPACT_ATOMS: atom_id res chain seq x y z
N MET A 1 7.74 -16.89 6.39
CA MET A 1 7.19 -15.75 5.65
C MET A 1 5.68 -15.74 5.83
N MET A 2 5.13 -14.60 6.19
CA MET A 2 3.70 -14.47 6.41
C MET A 2 3.19 -13.14 5.88
N ILE A 3 2.21 -13.20 4.98
CA ILE A 3 1.51 -12.01 4.50
C ILE A 3 0.15 -11.93 5.20
N ARG A 4 -0.21 -10.75 5.67
CA ARG A 4 -1.42 -10.51 6.44
C ARG A 4 -1.80 -9.03 6.46
N GLU A 5 -2.97 -8.73 6.95
CA GLU A 5 -3.31 -7.35 7.32
C GLU A 5 -2.64 -6.98 8.64
N ALA A 6 -2.32 -5.70 8.77
CA ALA A 6 -1.68 -5.17 9.97
C ALA A 6 -2.63 -5.21 11.17
N VAL A 7 -2.05 -5.38 12.34
CA VAL A 7 -2.75 -5.28 13.63
C VAL A 7 -2.24 -4.06 14.38
N LYS A 8 -2.93 -3.71 15.45
CA LYS A 8 -2.62 -2.50 16.24
C LYS A 8 -1.15 -2.42 16.68
N GLU A 9 -0.55 -3.55 17.00
CA GLU A 9 0.81 -3.66 17.49
C GLU A 9 1.89 -3.41 16.43
N ASP A 10 1.51 -3.40 15.16
CA ASP A 10 2.46 -3.25 14.04
C ASP A 10 2.91 -1.79 13.81
N LEU A 11 2.32 -0.81 14.49
CA LEU A 11 2.55 0.62 14.21
C LEU A 11 4.03 0.99 14.16
N HIS A 12 4.79 0.64 15.17
CA HIS A 12 6.19 1.07 15.27
C HIS A 12 7.08 0.41 14.21
N GLU A 13 6.85 -0.86 13.92
CA GLU A 13 7.58 -1.54 12.84
C GLU A 13 7.23 -0.95 11.47
N LEU A 14 5.97 -0.62 11.25
CA LEU A 14 5.51 -0.02 10.00
C LEU A 14 6.12 1.37 9.82
N LEU A 15 6.15 2.20 10.87
CA LEU A 15 6.80 3.52 10.82
C LEU A 15 8.30 3.40 10.51
N SER A 16 8.98 2.40 11.06
CA SER A 16 10.39 2.13 10.74
C SER A 16 10.57 1.74 9.29
N LEU A 17 9.67 0.93 8.75
CA LEU A 17 9.69 0.54 7.34
C LEU A 17 9.49 1.76 6.44
N TYR A 18 8.65 2.72 6.82
CA TYR A 18 8.35 3.92 6.03
C TYR A 18 9.57 4.85 5.89
N LEU A 19 10.62 4.68 6.69
CA LEU A 19 11.88 5.40 6.46
C LEU A 19 12.49 5.08 5.09
N PHE A 20 12.13 3.96 4.47
CA PHE A 20 12.51 3.61 3.10
C PHE A 20 11.58 4.22 2.04
N LEU A 21 10.56 5.00 2.47
CA LEU A 21 9.55 5.61 1.61
C LEU A 21 9.59 7.15 1.72
N HIS A 22 10.73 7.75 1.42
CA HIS A 22 10.93 9.22 1.39
C HIS A 22 10.63 9.94 2.72
N GLU A 23 10.63 9.23 3.83
CA GLU A 23 10.49 9.82 5.16
C GLU A 23 11.85 10.03 5.81
N ASP A 24 12.03 11.19 6.45
CA ASP A 24 13.30 11.53 7.08
C ASP A 24 13.41 11.00 8.52
N ARG A 25 12.28 10.79 9.16
CA ARG A 25 12.23 10.40 10.58
C ARG A 25 10.90 9.75 10.94
N ILE A 26 10.94 9.00 12.04
CA ILE A 26 9.74 8.43 12.66
C ILE A 26 9.00 9.56 13.42
N PRO A 27 7.67 9.72 13.21
CA PRO A 27 6.88 10.67 13.97
C PRO A 27 6.98 10.43 15.48
N ARG A 28 6.93 11.49 16.26
CA ARG A 28 6.88 11.37 17.73
C ARG A 28 5.55 10.75 18.16
N ASN A 29 5.59 9.96 19.22
CA ASN A 29 4.38 9.47 19.85
C ASN A 29 3.52 10.67 20.29
N SER A 30 2.26 10.62 19.89
CA SER A 30 1.29 11.68 20.18
C SER A 30 -0.12 11.10 20.09
N SER A 31 -1.08 11.79 20.68
CA SER A 31 -2.49 11.42 20.52
C SER A 31 -2.93 11.51 19.06
N HIS A 32 -2.35 12.45 18.29
CA HIS A 32 -2.64 12.57 16.86
C HIS A 32 -2.20 11.31 16.10
N LEU A 33 -0.98 10.82 16.33
CA LEU A 33 -0.49 9.59 15.70
C LEU A 33 -1.37 8.39 16.09
N GLU A 34 -1.65 8.23 17.38
CA GLU A 34 -2.44 7.10 17.86
C GLU A 34 -3.88 7.12 17.34
N ASN A 35 -4.51 8.29 17.30
CA ASN A 35 -5.86 8.44 16.77
C ASN A 35 -5.92 8.20 15.26
N THR A 36 -4.92 8.66 14.52
CA THR A 36 -4.81 8.41 13.07
C THR A 36 -4.65 6.91 12.81
N TRP A 37 -3.74 6.26 13.54
CA TRP A 37 -3.53 4.82 13.41
C TRP A 37 -4.80 4.03 13.72
N LYS A 38 -5.47 4.39 14.81
CA LYS A 38 -6.75 3.78 15.19
C LYS A 38 -7.79 3.92 14.07
N THR A 39 -7.93 5.13 13.51
CA THR A 39 -8.84 5.39 12.40
C THR A 39 -8.54 4.49 11.20
N MET A 40 -7.26 4.34 10.85
CA MET A 40 -6.85 3.49 9.74
C MET A 40 -7.16 2.00 10.00
N ILE A 41 -6.82 1.51 11.18
CA ILE A 41 -7.00 0.09 11.55
C ILE A 41 -8.49 -0.28 11.65
N GLU A 42 -9.33 0.63 12.13
CA GLU A 42 -10.76 0.37 12.31
C GLU A 42 -11.60 0.58 11.05
N ASP A 43 -11.03 1.21 10.01
CA ASP A 43 -11.74 1.46 8.75
C ASP A 43 -11.80 0.17 7.93
N ALA A 44 -13.01 -0.34 7.71
CA ALA A 44 -13.23 -1.57 6.93
C ALA A 44 -12.77 -1.47 5.46
N ASN A 45 -12.61 -0.26 4.94
CA ASN A 45 -12.15 0.00 3.56
C ASN A 45 -10.66 0.32 3.47
N HIS A 46 -9.94 0.34 4.58
CA HIS A 46 -8.52 0.71 4.63
C HIS A 46 -7.70 -0.51 5.03
N HIS A 47 -7.15 -1.19 4.05
CA HIS A 47 -6.40 -2.43 4.26
C HIS A 47 -4.91 -2.16 4.24
N ILE A 48 -4.26 -2.34 5.38
CA ILE A 48 -2.81 -2.19 5.52
C ILE A 48 -2.21 -3.60 5.47
N ILE A 49 -1.51 -3.90 4.40
CA ILE A 49 -0.97 -5.23 4.13
C ILE A 49 0.50 -5.24 4.50
N VAL A 50 0.91 -6.22 5.27
CA VAL A 50 2.30 -6.39 5.70
C VAL A 50 2.80 -7.79 5.35
N ASN A 51 4.07 -7.86 4.98
CA ASN A 51 4.77 -9.11 4.74
C ASN A 51 5.86 -9.25 5.79
N GLU A 52 5.79 -10.33 6.56
CA GLU A 52 6.59 -10.56 7.76
C GLU A 52 7.53 -11.75 7.56
N ILE A 53 8.79 -11.57 7.95
CA ILE A 53 9.80 -12.63 7.97
C ILE A 53 10.45 -12.64 9.34
N ASN A 54 10.44 -13.80 10.01
CA ASN A 54 11.05 -13.97 11.32
C ASN A 54 10.61 -12.91 12.33
N GLY A 55 9.31 -12.57 12.30
CA GLY A 55 8.74 -11.59 13.22
C GLY A 55 9.01 -10.13 12.85
N LYS A 56 9.57 -9.86 11.68
CA LYS A 56 9.84 -8.48 11.21
C LYS A 56 9.06 -8.17 9.93
N ILE A 57 8.45 -7.01 9.88
CA ILE A 57 7.77 -6.50 8.70
C ILE A 57 8.84 -6.00 7.72
N VAL A 58 8.92 -6.62 6.56
CA VAL A 58 9.93 -6.30 5.54
C VAL A 58 9.35 -5.62 4.30
N SER A 59 8.04 -5.72 4.10
CA SER A 59 7.36 -5.07 2.97
C SER A 59 5.92 -4.76 3.34
N SER A 60 5.35 -3.74 2.72
CA SER A 60 3.97 -3.32 2.98
C SER A 60 3.39 -2.59 1.78
N CYS A 61 2.08 -2.59 1.68
CA CYS A 61 1.31 -1.64 0.88
C CYS A 61 -0.03 -1.37 1.56
N ILE A 62 -0.70 -0.31 1.13
CA ILE A 62 -2.04 0.02 1.57
C ILE A 62 -2.98 -0.16 0.40
N CYS A 63 -4.12 -0.79 0.63
CA CYS A 63 -5.20 -0.95 -0.35
C CYS A 63 -6.45 -0.29 0.21
N ILE A 64 -6.92 0.76 -0.45
CA ILE A 64 -8.12 1.48 -0.04
C ILE A 64 -9.25 1.12 -1.01
N ILE A 65 -10.38 0.65 -0.46
CA ILE A 65 -11.57 0.37 -1.24
C ILE A 65 -12.44 1.62 -1.25
N ILE A 66 -12.68 2.15 -2.44
CA ILE A 66 -13.41 3.41 -2.62
C ILE A 66 -14.81 3.10 -3.17
N PRO A 67 -15.88 3.38 -2.40
CA PRO A 67 -17.24 3.25 -2.90
C PRO A 67 -17.47 4.13 -4.12
N ASN A 68 -18.30 3.66 -5.05
CA ASN A 68 -18.47 4.33 -6.33
C ASN A 68 -19.88 4.05 -6.89
N LEU A 69 -20.47 5.02 -7.57
CA LEU A 69 -21.79 4.91 -8.15
C LEU A 69 -21.81 4.47 -9.62
N THR A 70 -20.70 4.68 -10.32
CA THR A 70 -20.57 4.24 -11.72
C THR A 70 -20.26 2.75 -11.81
N ARG A 71 -20.26 2.18 -13.02
CA ARG A 71 -19.92 0.76 -13.25
C ARG A 71 -20.82 -0.19 -12.45
N ASN A 72 -22.15 0.06 -12.43
CA ASN A 72 -23.12 -0.71 -11.67
C ASN A 72 -22.85 -0.70 -10.15
N ILE A 73 -22.50 0.47 -9.63
CA ILE A 73 -22.24 0.70 -8.20
C ILE A 73 -21.06 -0.15 -7.70
N ARG A 74 -20.12 -0.45 -8.57
CA ARG A 74 -18.92 -1.22 -8.18
C ARG A 74 -17.85 -0.29 -7.62
N PRO A 75 -17.23 -0.64 -6.49
CA PRO A 75 -16.09 0.10 -5.94
C PRO A 75 -14.85 -0.09 -6.79
N TYR A 76 -13.82 0.68 -6.47
CA TYR A 76 -12.48 0.49 -7.01
C TYR A 76 -11.45 0.58 -5.88
N ALA A 77 -10.24 0.10 -6.14
CA ALA A 77 -9.16 0.10 -5.17
C ALA A 77 -8.06 1.07 -5.54
N PHE A 78 -7.48 1.71 -4.53
CA PHE A 78 -6.31 2.57 -4.68
C PHE A 78 -5.17 2.03 -3.81
N ILE A 79 -3.99 1.88 -4.41
CA ILE A 79 -2.81 1.35 -3.73
C ILE A 79 -1.88 2.50 -3.38
N GLU A 80 -1.44 2.53 -2.12
CA GLU A 80 -0.55 3.54 -1.58
C GLU A 80 0.59 2.91 -0.77
N ASN A 81 1.63 3.69 -0.57
CA ASN A 81 2.75 3.37 0.33
C ASN A 81 3.34 1.97 0.09
N VAL A 82 3.61 1.65 -1.18
CA VAL A 82 4.31 0.41 -1.53
C VAL A 82 5.78 0.55 -1.14
N VAL A 83 6.23 -0.24 -0.19
CA VAL A 83 7.57 -0.12 0.38
C VAL A 83 8.15 -1.49 0.73
N THR A 84 9.46 -1.64 0.55
CA THR A 84 10.22 -2.82 0.98
C THR A 84 11.52 -2.36 1.60
N ASN A 85 11.90 -2.96 2.73
CA ASN A 85 13.21 -2.77 3.33
C ASN A 85 14.29 -3.02 2.27
N GLU A 86 15.26 -2.11 2.15
CA GLU A 86 16.25 -2.14 1.08
C GLU A 86 17.06 -3.45 1.04
N GLU A 87 17.33 -4.05 2.19
CA GLU A 87 18.05 -5.33 2.27
C GLU A 87 17.19 -6.52 1.80
N CYS A 88 15.89 -6.31 1.67
CA CYS A 88 14.93 -7.34 1.28
C CYS A 88 14.40 -7.14 -0.15
N ARG A 89 14.87 -6.12 -0.87
CA ARG A 89 14.43 -5.85 -2.24
C ARG A 89 14.88 -6.95 -3.21
N GLY A 90 14.14 -7.07 -4.31
CA GLY A 90 14.44 -8.05 -5.35
C GLY A 90 14.08 -9.49 -5.00
N LYS A 91 13.36 -9.72 -3.91
CA LYS A 91 12.99 -11.06 -3.42
C LYS A 91 11.48 -11.36 -3.54
N GLY A 92 10.72 -10.46 -4.17
CA GLY A 92 9.30 -10.67 -4.46
C GLY A 92 8.32 -10.22 -3.38
N PHE A 93 8.79 -9.67 -2.26
CA PHE A 93 7.91 -9.34 -1.13
C PHE A 93 6.87 -8.27 -1.45
N ALA A 94 7.25 -7.24 -2.21
CA ALA A 94 6.30 -6.22 -2.65
C ALA A 94 5.28 -6.80 -3.63
N SER A 95 5.69 -7.70 -4.52
CA SER A 95 4.78 -8.38 -5.44
C SER A 95 3.73 -9.20 -4.69
N GLU A 96 4.13 -9.84 -3.61
CA GLU A 96 3.21 -10.58 -2.74
C GLU A 96 2.20 -9.66 -2.06
N CYS A 97 2.64 -8.48 -1.59
CA CYS A 97 1.74 -7.48 -1.03
C CYS A 97 0.72 -7.01 -2.06
N LEU A 98 1.16 -6.72 -3.29
CA LEU A 98 0.27 -6.30 -4.37
C LEU A 98 -0.70 -7.41 -4.78
N HIS A 99 -0.25 -8.67 -4.77
CA HIS A 99 -1.11 -9.81 -5.05
C HIS A 99 -2.20 -9.96 -3.98
N TYR A 100 -1.82 -9.84 -2.70
CA TYR A 100 -2.77 -9.89 -1.59
C TYR A 100 -3.80 -8.75 -1.70
N ALA A 101 -3.34 -7.54 -2.05
CA ALA A 101 -4.24 -6.39 -2.30
C ALA A 101 -5.22 -6.69 -3.43
N LYS A 102 -4.77 -7.34 -4.50
CA LYS A 102 -5.63 -7.74 -5.61
C LYS A 102 -6.73 -8.71 -5.16
N GLU A 103 -6.39 -9.68 -4.31
CA GLU A 103 -7.38 -10.60 -3.76
C GLU A 103 -8.45 -9.86 -2.93
N ILE A 104 -8.03 -8.89 -2.10
CA ILE A 104 -8.96 -8.03 -1.35
C ILE A 104 -9.89 -7.28 -2.32
N ALA A 105 -9.32 -6.67 -3.37
CA ALA A 105 -10.09 -5.91 -4.35
C ALA A 105 -11.11 -6.80 -5.07
N LEU A 106 -10.72 -8.02 -5.46
CA LEU A 106 -11.64 -8.98 -6.09
C LEU A 106 -12.76 -9.40 -5.15
N GLN A 107 -12.45 -9.67 -3.88
CA GLN A 107 -13.44 -10.03 -2.87
C GLN A 107 -14.45 -8.91 -2.61
N ASN A 108 -14.04 -7.65 -2.82
CA ASN A 108 -14.90 -6.48 -2.69
C ASN A 108 -15.58 -6.08 -4.00
N ASN A 109 -15.48 -6.89 -5.06
CA ASN A 109 -16.07 -6.63 -6.36
C ASN A 109 -15.56 -5.34 -7.02
N CYS A 110 -14.32 -4.95 -6.77
CA CYS A 110 -13.70 -3.79 -7.41
C CYS A 110 -13.58 -4.02 -8.92
N TYR A 111 -13.84 -2.96 -9.72
CA TYR A 111 -13.70 -3.07 -11.17
C TYR A 111 -12.31 -2.67 -11.67
N LYS A 112 -11.51 -2.02 -10.84
CA LYS A 112 -10.12 -1.64 -11.15
C LYS A 112 -9.32 -1.42 -9.88
N MET A 113 -8.00 -1.44 -10.04
CA MET A 113 -7.03 -0.98 -9.04
C MET A 113 -6.14 0.06 -9.68
N MET A 114 -5.79 1.10 -8.92
CA MET A 114 -4.91 2.17 -9.39
C MET A 114 -3.80 2.42 -8.38
N LEU A 115 -2.68 2.92 -8.88
CA LEU A 115 -1.61 3.46 -8.06
C LEU A 115 -0.89 4.59 -8.80
N LEU A 116 -0.17 5.40 -8.05
CA LEU A 116 0.70 6.44 -8.57
C LEU A 116 2.13 6.14 -8.11
N THR A 117 3.11 6.41 -8.97
CA THR A 117 4.51 6.35 -8.57
C THR A 117 5.23 7.61 -9.02
N GLY A 118 6.03 8.20 -8.11
CA GLY A 118 6.90 9.32 -8.44
C GLY A 118 8.17 8.90 -9.16
N THR A 119 8.50 7.60 -9.12
CA THR A 119 9.71 7.06 -9.75
C THR A 119 9.42 6.70 -11.20
N LYS A 120 10.23 7.23 -12.11
CA LYS A 120 10.12 6.97 -13.57
C LYS A 120 11.19 6.01 -14.08
N SER A 121 11.90 5.31 -13.18
CA SER A 121 12.93 4.35 -13.57
C SER A 121 12.31 3.15 -14.27
N GLU A 122 13.03 2.58 -15.23
CA GLU A 122 12.57 1.38 -15.94
C GLU A 122 12.32 0.21 -14.99
N THR A 123 13.15 0.06 -13.96
CA THR A 123 13.01 -1.00 -12.97
C THR A 123 11.67 -0.91 -12.23
N THR A 124 11.29 0.29 -11.77
CA THR A 124 10.03 0.50 -11.06
C THR A 124 8.84 0.34 -11.99
N LEU A 125 8.91 0.91 -13.19
CA LEU A 125 7.81 0.80 -14.16
C LEU A 125 7.59 -0.67 -14.58
N SER A 126 8.68 -1.41 -14.84
CA SER A 126 8.61 -2.83 -15.15
C SER A 126 8.04 -3.65 -13.99
N PHE A 127 8.40 -3.30 -12.76
CA PHE A 127 7.85 -3.95 -11.56
C PHE A 127 6.33 -3.86 -11.53
N TYR A 128 5.76 -2.67 -11.73
CA TYR A 128 4.30 -2.51 -11.72
C TYR A 128 3.64 -3.14 -12.95
N GLN A 129 4.26 -3.07 -14.12
CA GLN A 129 3.77 -3.75 -15.31
C GLN A 129 3.71 -5.27 -15.11
N ASN A 130 4.74 -5.86 -14.52
CA ASN A 130 4.78 -7.28 -14.20
C ASN A 130 3.75 -7.67 -13.13
N ALA A 131 3.35 -6.74 -12.28
CA ALA A 131 2.27 -6.95 -11.31
C ALA A 131 0.87 -6.81 -11.92
N GLY A 132 0.76 -6.49 -13.23
CA GLY A 132 -0.50 -6.42 -13.95
C GLY A 132 -1.05 -5.00 -14.16
N TYR A 133 -0.30 -3.97 -13.75
CA TYR A 133 -0.70 -2.58 -13.98
C TYR A 133 -0.20 -2.08 -15.34
N ASN A 134 -0.91 -1.11 -15.92
CA ASN A 134 -0.44 -0.43 -17.12
C ASN A 134 -0.50 1.08 -16.91
N SER A 135 0.37 1.80 -17.61
CA SER A 135 0.44 3.26 -17.59
C SER A 135 -0.13 3.92 -18.84
N GLU A 136 -0.84 3.15 -19.66
CA GLU A 136 -1.32 3.61 -20.97
C GLU A 136 -2.77 4.12 -20.93
N ASP A 137 -3.62 3.55 -20.05
CA ASP A 137 -5.05 3.85 -20.05
C ASP A 137 -5.38 5.21 -19.44
N LYS A 138 -4.59 5.68 -18.49
CA LYS A 138 -4.90 6.90 -17.73
C LYS A 138 -3.65 7.75 -17.54
N THR A 139 -3.85 9.06 -17.48
CA THR A 139 -2.83 10.03 -17.08
C THR A 139 -3.15 10.52 -15.67
N ALA A 140 -2.16 10.50 -14.79
CA ALA A 140 -2.30 11.00 -13.43
C ALA A 140 -1.99 12.49 -13.37
N PHE A 141 -2.76 13.22 -12.58
CA PHE A 141 -2.51 14.62 -12.24
C PHE A 141 -2.35 14.72 -10.74
N ILE A 142 -1.39 15.51 -10.28
CA ILE A 142 -1.18 15.78 -8.87
C ILE A 142 -1.10 17.27 -8.64
N GLN A 143 -1.66 17.73 -7.53
CA GLN A 143 -1.55 19.11 -7.08
C GLN A 143 -1.10 19.10 -5.62
N TRP A 144 0.10 19.61 -5.38
CA TRP A 144 0.62 19.76 -4.02
C TRP A 144 -0.08 20.94 -3.36
N LEU A 145 -0.41 20.82 -2.06
CA LEU A 145 -1.15 21.84 -1.31
C LEU A 145 -0.25 22.65 -0.36
N ASP A 146 1.03 22.32 -0.27
CA ASP A 146 2.05 22.96 0.54
C ASP A 146 3.39 23.04 -0.20
#